data_bc21fb1f39fd0d9b30d194e4821cdd37
#
_entry.id   bc21fb1f39fd0d9b30d194e4821cdd37
#
_cell.length_a   1.000
_cell.length_b   1.000
_cell.length_c   1.000
_cell.angle_alpha   90.00
_cell.angle_beta   90.00
_cell.angle_gamma   90.00
#
_symmetry.space_group_name_H-M   'P 1'
#
loop_
_entity.id
_entity.type
_entity.pdbx_description
1 polymer ?
#
loop_
_entity_poly.entity_id
_entity_poly.type
_entity_poly.pdbx_seq_one_letter_code
_entity_poly.pdbx_strand_id
1 'polypeptide(L)'
;MPSIIYGGVEYIQVRHALYCKKCKDTIESKFIHDFKWCSCGAIGVDGGVSAGNHVLGDLASTETRSMYRATIGTLMVWLPQEIVEQDFNRRVPCTPAKRDS
;
A
#
# COMPACT_ATOMS: atom_id res chain seq x y z
N MET A 1 6.10 10.32 -7.15
CA MET A 1 5.03 9.44 -6.64
C MET A 1 5.44 7.98 -6.83
N PRO A 2 5.06 7.08 -5.92
CA PRO A 2 5.36 5.66 -6.12
C PRO A 2 4.72 5.14 -7.39
N SER A 3 5.43 4.25 -8.07
CA SER A 3 4.94 3.67 -9.32
C SER A 3 5.38 2.22 -9.44
N ILE A 4 4.66 1.47 -10.27
CA ILE A 4 4.97 0.08 -10.60
C ILE A 4 4.94 -0.03 -12.11
N ILE A 5 5.99 -0.64 -12.69
CA ILE A 5 6.03 -0.91 -14.12
C ILE A 5 5.58 -2.35 -14.33
N TYR A 6 4.53 -2.51 -15.11
CA TYR A 6 3.95 -3.82 -15.40
C TYR A 6 3.53 -3.87 -16.86
N GLY A 7 4.01 -4.88 -17.57
CA GLY A 7 3.71 -5.02 -18.99
C GLY A 7 4.21 -3.86 -19.84
N GLY A 8 5.32 -3.22 -19.42
CA GLY A 8 5.87 -2.08 -20.13
C GLY A 8 5.16 -0.76 -19.88
N VAL A 9 4.21 -0.73 -18.94
CA VAL A 9 3.41 0.45 -18.62
C VAL A 9 3.68 0.86 -17.18
N GLU A 10 3.91 2.14 -16.96
CA GLU A 10 4.10 2.68 -15.61
C GLU A 10 2.75 3.05 -15.00
N TYR A 11 2.42 2.43 -13.88
CA TYR A 11 1.20 2.71 -13.11
C TYR A 11 1.58 3.53 -11.88
N ILE A 12 0.90 4.64 -11.68
CA ILE A 12 1.19 5.59 -10.60
C ILE A 12 0.21 5.35 -9.45
N GLN A 13 0.73 5.34 -8.22
CA GLN A 13 -0.11 5.16 -7.04
C GLN A 13 -1.08 6.33 -6.90
N VAL A 14 -2.36 6.01 -6.80
CA VAL A 14 -3.43 7.02 -6.62
C VAL A 14 -4.15 6.83 -5.28
N ARG A 15 -3.85 5.77 -4.54
CA ARG A 15 -4.43 5.52 -3.24
C ARG A 15 -3.41 4.79 -2.37
N HIS A 16 -3.22 5.27 -1.14
CA HIS A 16 -2.35 4.63 -0.15
C HIS A 16 -3.22 4.16 1.01
N ALA A 17 -3.55 2.86 1.01
CA ALA A 17 -4.49 2.29 1.95
C ALA A 17 -4.08 0.88 2.36
N LEU A 18 -4.45 0.51 3.59
CA LEU A 18 -4.19 -0.81 4.15
C LEU A 18 -5.44 -1.35 4.82
N TYR A 19 -5.58 -2.65 4.80
CA TYR A 19 -6.61 -3.39 5.52
C TYR A 19 -5.98 -4.13 6.69
N CYS A 20 -6.51 -3.94 7.89
CA CYS A 20 -6.07 -4.65 9.08
C CYS A 20 -6.92 -5.90 9.28
N LYS A 21 -6.28 -7.06 9.23
CA LYS A 21 -6.99 -8.35 9.40
C LYS A 21 -7.47 -8.55 10.84
N LYS A 22 -6.84 -7.89 11.80
CA LYS A 22 -7.18 -8.03 13.22
C LYS A 22 -8.48 -7.33 13.57
N CYS A 23 -8.62 -6.07 13.20
CA CYS A 23 -9.82 -5.29 13.49
C CYS A 23 -10.74 -5.12 12.28
N LYS A 24 -10.32 -5.61 11.10
CA LYS A 24 -11.06 -5.55 9.85
C LYS A 24 -11.38 -4.14 9.41
N ASP A 25 -10.48 -3.21 9.75
CA ASP A 25 -10.61 -1.80 9.41
C ASP A 25 -9.74 -1.50 8.20
N THR A 26 -10.24 -0.69 7.28
CA THR A 26 -9.47 -0.18 6.13
C THR A 26 -9.13 1.27 6.40
N ILE A 27 -7.84 1.60 6.35
CA ILE A 27 -7.35 2.95 6.60
C ILE A 27 -6.68 3.48 5.34
N GLU A 28 -6.80 4.79 5.12
CA GLU A 28 -6.25 5.45 3.95
C GLU A 28 -5.55 6.73 4.35
N SER A 29 -4.32 6.93 3.87
CA SER A 29 -3.59 8.18 4.02
C SER A 29 -3.79 8.99 2.74
N LYS A 30 -4.38 10.19 2.85
CA LYS A 30 -4.77 11.00 1.69
C LYS A 30 -3.79 12.13 1.41
N PHE A 31 -3.04 12.58 2.40
CA PHE A 31 -2.16 13.74 2.29
C PHE A 31 -0.76 13.39 2.78
N ILE A 32 0.22 14.20 2.43
CA ILE A 32 1.63 13.96 2.77
C ILE A 32 1.85 13.88 4.30
N HIS A 33 1.04 14.57 5.09
CA HIS A 33 1.13 14.53 6.55
C HIS A 33 -0.06 13.83 7.20
N ASP A 34 -0.79 13.04 6.43
CA ASP A 34 -1.98 12.35 6.94
C ASP A 34 -1.57 11.00 7.50
N PHE A 35 -1.50 10.91 8.81
CA PHE A 35 -1.15 9.68 9.53
C PHE A 35 -2.41 9.06 10.10
N LYS A 36 -2.67 7.80 9.76
CA LYS A 36 -3.85 7.08 10.21
C LYS A 36 -3.47 5.76 10.83
N TRP A 37 -4.08 5.45 11.98
CA TRP A 37 -3.99 4.14 12.62
C TRP A 37 -5.31 3.42 12.47
N CYS A 38 -5.28 2.08 12.38
CA CYS A 38 -6.50 1.29 12.39
C CYS A 38 -7.12 1.28 13.78
N SER A 39 -8.35 0.77 13.89
CA SER A 39 -9.12 0.81 15.14
C SER A 39 -8.40 0.10 16.29
N CYS A 40 -7.67 -0.99 16.02
CA CYS A 40 -6.95 -1.71 17.07
C CYS A 40 -5.52 -1.20 17.25
N GLY A 41 -5.07 -0.24 16.46
CA GLY A 41 -3.73 0.32 16.57
C GLY A 41 -2.61 -0.56 16.08
N ALA A 42 -2.92 -1.70 15.44
CA ALA A 42 -1.89 -2.64 15.00
C ALA A 42 -1.11 -2.17 13.78
N ILE A 43 -1.73 -1.41 12.90
CA ILE A 43 -1.10 -0.91 11.68
C ILE A 43 -1.40 0.56 11.47
N GLY A 44 -0.54 1.22 10.70
CA GLY A 44 -0.73 2.63 10.35
C GLY A 44 -0.23 2.92 8.96
N VAL A 45 -0.74 4.01 8.37
CA VAL A 45 -0.29 4.52 7.07
C VAL A 45 0.00 6.01 7.20
N ASP A 46 0.97 6.47 6.41
CA ASP A 46 1.42 7.86 6.44
C ASP A 46 1.92 8.26 5.05
N GLY A 47 1.87 9.55 4.76
CA GLY A 47 2.51 10.12 3.58
C GLY A 47 1.68 10.16 2.32
N GLY A 48 0.41 9.78 2.37
CA GLY A 48 -0.47 9.83 1.21
C GLY A 48 0.09 9.04 0.03
N VAL A 49 0.06 9.64 -1.16
CA VAL A 49 0.64 9.02 -2.36
C VAL A 49 2.00 9.63 -2.72
N SER A 50 2.70 10.20 -1.75
CA SER A 50 4.03 10.76 -1.96
C SER A 50 5.08 9.65 -2.02
N ALA A 51 6.27 9.98 -2.55
CA ALA A 51 7.38 9.03 -2.65
C ALA A 51 7.86 8.55 -1.28
N GLY A 52 7.65 9.34 -0.23
CA GLY A 52 8.08 9.01 1.13
C GLY A 52 7.00 8.38 1.99
N ASN A 53 5.93 7.84 1.40
CA ASN A 53 4.86 7.25 2.18
C ASN A 53 5.34 5.98 2.92
N HIS A 54 4.68 5.69 4.03
CA HIS A 54 5.08 4.60 4.93
C HIS A 54 3.90 3.73 5.32
N VAL A 55 4.22 2.49 5.66
CA VAL A 55 3.32 1.58 6.36
C VAL A 55 4.01 1.13 7.64
N LEU A 56 3.27 1.04 8.73
CA LEU A 56 3.81 0.80 10.05
C LEU A 56 3.01 -0.27 10.78
N GLY A 57 3.66 -0.97 11.69
CA GLY A 57 3.00 -1.90 12.60
C GLY A 57 3.12 -3.35 12.18
N ASP A 58 2.11 -4.14 12.50
CA ASP A 58 2.09 -5.58 12.24
C ASP A 58 1.72 -5.86 10.79
N LEU A 59 2.73 -5.85 9.92
CA LEU A 59 2.52 -5.97 8.48
C LEU A 59 2.11 -7.39 8.07
N ALA A 60 2.34 -8.39 8.92
CA ALA A 60 1.90 -9.76 8.65
C ALA A 60 0.37 -9.90 8.74
N SER A 61 -0.29 -8.99 9.48
CA SER A 61 -1.75 -8.98 9.59
C SER A 61 -2.39 -7.95 8.68
N THR A 62 -1.71 -7.59 7.59
CA THR A 62 -2.09 -6.47 6.74
C THR A 62 -2.25 -6.93 5.30
N GLU A 63 -3.27 -6.40 4.62
CA GLU A 63 -3.40 -6.52 3.17
C GLU A 63 -3.41 -5.13 2.56
N THR A 64 -2.75 -4.97 1.42
CA THR A 64 -2.76 -3.69 0.75
C THR A 64 -4.12 -3.42 0.12
N ARG A 65 -4.56 -2.16 0.21
CA ARG A 65 -5.73 -1.64 -0.49
C ARG A 65 -5.32 -0.45 -1.35
N SER A 66 -4.02 -0.28 -1.58
CA SER A 66 -3.49 0.75 -2.47
C SER A 66 -3.92 0.49 -3.89
N MET A 67 -4.04 1.55 -4.67
CA MET A 67 -4.47 1.48 -6.06
C MET A 67 -3.48 2.23 -6.93
N TYR A 68 -3.19 1.66 -8.09
CA TYR A 68 -2.28 2.23 -9.07
C TYR A 68 -2.99 2.33 -10.41
N ARG A 69 -2.73 3.42 -11.12
CA ARG A 69 -3.41 3.73 -12.38
C ARG A 69 -2.42 4.23 -13.42
N ALA A 70 -2.67 3.90 -14.68
CA ALA A 70 -1.94 4.44 -15.82
C ALA A 70 -2.91 5.07 -16.80
N THR A 71 -2.41 6.03 -17.58
CA THR A 71 -3.16 6.62 -18.69
C THR A 71 -2.45 6.23 -19.98
N ILE A 72 -3.17 5.59 -20.89
CA ILE A 72 -2.66 5.20 -22.21
C ILE A 72 -3.54 5.91 -23.24
N GLY A 73 -2.99 6.95 -23.86
CA GLY A 73 -3.80 7.81 -24.73
C GLY A 73 -4.91 8.48 -23.93
N THR A 74 -6.17 8.14 -24.23
CA THR A 74 -7.34 8.64 -23.50
C THR A 74 -7.93 7.63 -22.54
N LEU A 75 -7.32 6.44 -22.42
CA LEU A 75 -7.83 5.38 -21.56
C LEU A 75 -7.12 5.39 -20.20
N MET A 76 -7.91 5.19 -19.14
CA MET A 76 -7.36 4.96 -17.82
C MET A 76 -7.40 3.46 -17.53
N VAL A 77 -6.26 2.92 -17.11
CA VAL A 77 -6.10 1.49 -16.86
C VAL A 77 -5.64 1.31 -15.42
N TRP A 78 -6.28 0.37 -14.72
CA TRP A 78 -5.92 0.06 -13.34
C TRP A 78 -4.98 -1.13 -13.29
N LEU A 79 -3.96 -1.02 -12.44
CA LEU A 79 -3.08 -2.16 -12.18
C LEU A 79 -3.91 -3.26 -11.50
N PRO A 80 -3.82 -4.51 -11.97
CA PRO A 80 -4.55 -5.61 -11.32
C PRO A 80 -4.20 -5.70 -9.84
N GLN A 81 -5.21 -5.91 -8.99
CA GLN A 81 -5.02 -5.92 -7.55
C GLN A 81 -4.02 -7.00 -7.12
N GLU A 82 -4.01 -8.14 -7.78
CA GLU A 82 -3.06 -9.21 -7.46
C GLU A 82 -1.61 -8.79 -7.67
N ILE A 83 -1.36 -7.91 -8.67
CA ILE A 83 -0.01 -7.39 -8.91
C ILE A 83 0.36 -6.37 -7.82
N VAL A 84 -0.60 -5.55 -7.39
CA VAL A 84 -0.39 -4.62 -6.29
C VAL A 84 -0.03 -5.40 -5.01
N GLU A 85 -0.73 -6.49 -4.74
CA GLU A 85 -0.48 -7.32 -3.57
C GLU A 85 0.88 -8.00 -3.62
N GLN A 86 1.28 -8.50 -4.79
CA GLN A 86 2.59 -9.10 -4.97
C GLN A 86 3.72 -8.10 -4.71
N ASP A 87 3.57 -6.89 -5.23
CA ASP A 87 4.55 -5.84 -5.02
C ASP A 87 4.63 -5.45 -3.54
N PHE A 88 3.48 -5.32 -2.89
CA PHE A 88 3.42 -5.00 -1.46
C PHE A 88 4.13 -6.07 -0.64
N ASN A 89 3.82 -7.34 -0.89
CA ASN A 89 4.40 -8.45 -0.14
C ASN A 89 5.91 -8.56 -0.37
N ARG A 90 6.39 -8.18 -1.55
CA ARG A 90 7.82 -8.18 -1.86
C ARG A 90 8.55 -7.08 -1.10
N ARG A 91 7.94 -5.91 -0.93
CA ARG A 91 8.55 -4.76 -0.27
C ARG A 91 8.55 -4.90 1.25
N VAL A 92 7.51 -5.50 1.79
CA VAL A 92 7.34 -5.64 3.24
C VAL A 92 8.13 -6.84 3.71
N PRO A 93 9.03 -6.69 4.72
CA PRO A 93 9.79 -7.84 5.24
C PRO A 93 8.84 -8.87 5.82
N CYS A 94 9.05 -10.09 5.42
CA CYS A 94 8.27 -11.16 5.99
C CYS A 94 8.66 -11.48 7.39
N THR A 95 9.24 -11.16 7.97
CA THR A 95 9.57 -11.52 9.15
C THR A 95 9.98 -11.17 10.10
N PRO A 96 9.70 -11.08 10.13
CA PRO A 96 10.20 -10.72 10.95
C PRO A 96 10.51 -11.46 11.92
N ALA A 97 10.34 -11.72 11.66
CA ALA A 97 10.54 -12.15 12.28
C ALA A 97 11.22 -12.75 12.62
N LYS A 98 11.51 -12.90 12.33
CA LYS A 98 12.18 -13.39 12.67
C LYS A 98 13.06 -13.00 13.37
N ARG A 99 12.94 -12.67 13.71
CA ARG A 99 13.69 -12.32 14.38
C ARG A 99 13.98 -12.43 15.24
N ASP A 100 13.84 -12.93 15.06
CA ASP A 100 14.10 -13.11 15.89
C ASP A 100 14.32 -13.13 16.43
N SER A 101 14.35 -13.09 16.18
CA SER A 101 14.60 -13.14 16.71
C SER A 101 14.81 -13.16 17.16
#